data_2b8c3e944334e6bb1743339d9e42b673
#
_entry.id   2b8c3e944334e6bb1743339d9e42b673
#
_cell.length_a   1.000
_cell.length_b   1.000
_cell.length_c   1.000
_cell.angle_alpha   90.00
_cell.angle_beta   90.00
_cell.angle_gamma   90.00
#
_symmetry.space_group_name_H-M   'P 1'
#
loop_
_entity.id
_entity.type
_entity.pdbx_description
1 polymer ?
#
loop_
_entity_poly.entity_id
_entity_poly.type
_entity_poly.pdbx_seq_one_letter_code
_entity_poly.pdbx_strand_id
1 'polypeptide(L)'
;MASLDELLQVKGAVGALRFYDDGTLAEAVGDLPREHADLAAEMANATSTMMHQEADLFASYSGMRGWTPSEGWAMQGDQYSVWNLGNITCFVRNGEVSYNELYKALSRLAHR
;
A
#
# COMPACT_ATOMS: atom_id res chain seq x y z
N MET A 1 -2.55 4.35 -20.22
CA MET A 1 -1.73 4.36 -19.01
C MET A 1 -2.58 4.13 -17.78
N ALA A 2 -2.11 3.27 -16.88
CA ALA A 2 -2.84 2.98 -15.66
C ALA A 2 -2.87 4.20 -14.75
N SER A 3 -4.01 4.45 -14.13
CA SER A 3 -4.16 5.55 -13.22
C SER A 3 -4.60 5.03 -11.85
N LEU A 4 -4.33 5.83 -10.82
CA LEU A 4 -4.67 5.47 -9.45
C LEU A 4 -6.17 5.20 -9.28
N ASP A 5 -7.00 5.82 -10.11
CA ASP A 5 -8.44 5.62 -10.09
C ASP A 5 -8.84 4.17 -10.34
N GLU A 6 -8.01 3.39 -10.98
CA GLU A 6 -8.32 1.97 -11.23
C GLU A 6 -8.52 1.20 -9.93
N LEU A 7 -7.88 1.63 -8.86
CA LEU A 7 -8.04 0.97 -7.56
C LEU A 7 -9.45 1.12 -7.03
N LEU A 8 -10.14 2.21 -7.41
CA LEU A 8 -11.50 2.44 -6.97
C LEU A 8 -12.49 1.48 -7.64
N GLN A 9 -12.07 0.77 -8.69
CA GLN A 9 -12.90 -0.24 -9.35
C GLN A 9 -12.92 -1.54 -8.55
N VAL A 10 -11.99 -1.73 -7.65
CA VAL A 10 -11.98 -2.91 -6.77
C VAL A 10 -13.09 -2.73 -5.75
N LYS A 11 -13.98 -3.73 -5.66
CA LYS A 11 -15.09 -3.65 -4.72
C LYS A 11 -14.55 -3.51 -3.29
N GLY A 12 -15.11 -2.56 -2.55
CA GLY A 12 -14.69 -2.30 -1.18
C GLY A 12 -13.57 -1.28 -1.05
N ALA A 13 -12.99 -0.84 -2.16
CA ALA A 13 -11.96 0.19 -2.09
C ALA A 13 -12.57 1.52 -1.66
N VAL A 14 -11.95 2.14 -0.66
CA VAL A 14 -12.40 3.43 -0.10
C VAL A 14 -11.63 4.56 -0.73
N GLY A 15 -10.34 4.41 -0.82
CA GLY A 15 -9.46 5.43 -1.38
C GLY A 15 -8.07 4.88 -1.56
N ALA A 16 -7.26 5.64 -2.28
CA ALA A 16 -5.89 5.24 -2.54
C ALA A 16 -5.02 6.47 -2.70
N LEU A 17 -3.72 6.29 -2.49
CA LEU A 17 -2.78 7.37 -2.65
C LEU A 17 -1.46 6.86 -3.21
N ARG A 18 -0.69 7.79 -3.75
CA ARG A 18 0.68 7.56 -4.20
C ARG A 18 1.57 8.57 -3.48
N PHE A 19 2.72 8.15 -3.03
CA PHE A 19 3.64 9.03 -2.34
C PHE A 19 5.03 8.98 -2.99
N TYR A 20 5.80 10.05 -2.75
CA TYR A 20 7.19 10.13 -3.21
C TYR A 20 8.12 9.47 -2.18
N ASP A 21 9.37 9.26 -2.58
CA ASP A 21 10.36 8.61 -1.72
C ASP A 21 10.60 9.33 -0.39
N ASP A 22 10.32 10.62 -0.34
CA ASP A 22 10.47 11.40 0.88
C ASP A 22 9.21 11.39 1.76
N GLY A 23 8.18 10.68 1.33
CA GLY A 23 6.93 10.57 2.08
C GLY A 23 5.89 11.63 1.77
N THR A 24 6.19 12.55 0.84
CA THR A 24 5.18 13.55 0.46
C THR A 24 4.15 12.94 -0.48
N LEU A 25 2.92 13.43 -0.37
CA LEU A 25 1.81 12.95 -1.18
C LEU A 25 1.98 13.36 -2.64
N ALA A 26 1.88 12.39 -3.56
CA ALA A 26 1.91 12.67 -4.99
C ALA A 26 0.49 12.84 -5.53
N GLU A 27 -0.40 11.92 -5.19
CA GLU A 27 -1.82 12.03 -5.58
C GLU A 27 -2.67 11.17 -4.66
N ALA A 28 -3.96 11.48 -4.59
CA ALA A 28 -4.92 10.72 -3.82
C ALA A 28 -6.25 10.68 -4.57
N VAL A 29 -6.97 9.58 -4.45
CA VAL A 29 -8.28 9.39 -5.08
C VAL A 29 -9.23 8.75 -4.09
N GLY A 30 -10.53 8.90 -4.37
CA GLY A 30 -11.56 8.28 -3.54
C GLY A 30 -11.91 9.12 -2.33
N ASP A 31 -12.48 8.46 -1.33
CA ASP A 31 -12.92 9.12 -0.10
C ASP A 31 -11.76 9.26 0.87
N LEU A 32 -10.84 10.15 0.52
CA LEU A 32 -9.63 10.37 1.28
C LEU A 32 -9.33 11.87 1.28
N PRO A 33 -9.85 12.60 2.28
CA PRO A 33 -9.64 14.05 2.37
C PRO A 33 -8.15 14.41 2.36
N ARG A 34 -7.82 15.53 1.74
CA ARG A 34 -6.43 15.93 1.51
C ARG A 34 -5.56 15.88 2.75
N GLU A 35 -6.08 16.38 3.87
CA GLU A 35 -5.31 16.41 5.11
C GLU A 35 -4.98 15.01 5.59
N HIS A 36 -5.94 14.10 5.47
CA HIS A 36 -5.73 12.71 5.87
C HIS A 36 -4.78 12.01 4.88
N ALA A 37 -4.88 12.36 3.60
CA ALA A 37 -4.01 11.77 2.58
C ALA A 37 -2.56 12.17 2.81
N ASP A 38 -2.30 13.44 3.15
CA ASP A 38 -0.94 13.90 3.43
C ASP A 38 -0.33 13.12 4.60
N LEU A 39 -1.10 12.98 5.68
CA LEU A 39 -0.63 12.23 6.85
C LEU A 39 -0.45 10.75 6.53
N ALA A 40 -1.40 10.19 5.79
CA ALA A 40 -1.33 8.77 5.42
C ALA A 40 -0.10 8.48 4.55
N ALA A 41 0.26 9.42 3.66
CA ALA A 41 1.44 9.27 2.82
C ALA A 41 2.71 9.22 3.68
N GLU A 42 2.82 10.10 4.66
CA GLU A 42 3.97 10.11 5.56
C GLU A 42 4.04 8.82 6.38
N MET A 43 2.91 8.36 6.88
CA MET A 43 2.85 7.13 7.67
C MET A 43 3.16 5.91 6.81
N ALA A 44 2.63 5.86 5.59
CA ALA A 44 2.89 4.74 4.69
C ALA A 44 4.37 4.66 4.34
N ASN A 45 5.00 5.80 4.12
CA ASN A 45 6.43 5.84 3.83
C ASN A 45 7.25 5.34 5.02
N ALA A 46 6.89 5.80 6.22
CA ALA A 46 7.58 5.38 7.45
C ALA A 46 7.42 3.86 7.67
N THR A 47 6.21 3.35 7.47
CA THR A 47 5.95 1.92 7.62
C THR A 47 6.74 1.12 6.59
N SER A 48 6.79 1.59 5.35
CA SER A 48 7.57 0.92 4.30
C SER A 48 9.05 0.84 4.66
N THR A 49 9.58 1.91 5.25
CA THR A 49 10.98 1.93 5.70
C THR A 49 11.20 0.87 6.79
N MET A 50 10.26 0.78 7.75
CA MET A 50 10.34 -0.22 8.81
C MET A 50 10.26 -1.63 8.23
N MET A 51 9.41 -1.84 7.24
CA MET A 51 9.26 -3.16 6.62
C MET A 51 10.52 -3.58 5.87
N HIS A 52 11.26 -2.64 5.29
CA HIS A 52 12.56 -2.96 4.68
C HIS A 52 13.53 -3.51 5.73
N GLN A 53 13.55 -2.90 6.92
CA GLN A 53 14.39 -3.36 8.01
C GLN A 53 13.94 -4.74 8.51
N GLU A 54 12.63 -4.94 8.62
CA GLU A 54 12.07 -6.22 9.03
C GLU A 54 12.40 -7.33 8.02
N ALA A 55 12.32 -7.02 6.74
CA ALA A 55 12.65 -7.98 5.68
C ALA A 55 14.13 -8.39 5.79
N ASP A 56 15.00 -7.43 6.06
CA ASP A 56 16.43 -7.72 6.25
C ASP A 56 16.65 -8.66 7.43
N LEU A 57 15.92 -8.44 8.52
CA LEU A 57 16.01 -9.29 9.70
C LEU A 57 15.52 -10.71 9.40
N PHE A 58 14.39 -10.84 8.70
CA PHE A 58 13.88 -12.15 8.31
C PHE A 58 14.85 -12.90 7.41
N ALA A 59 15.47 -12.18 6.47
CA ALA A 59 16.46 -12.80 5.59
C ALA A 59 17.66 -13.30 6.38
N SER A 60 18.15 -12.48 7.31
CA SER A 60 19.30 -12.82 8.12
C SER A 60 18.99 -13.96 9.09
N TYR A 61 17.84 -13.90 9.72
CA TYR A 61 17.43 -14.84 10.75
C TYR A 61 17.15 -16.22 10.16
N SER A 62 16.43 -16.29 9.05
CA SER A 62 16.01 -17.55 8.47
C SER A 62 17.03 -18.15 7.49
N GLY A 63 17.94 -17.31 7.00
CA GLY A 63 18.86 -17.74 5.95
C GLY A 63 18.19 -17.94 4.60
N MET A 64 16.92 -17.49 4.48
CA MET A 64 16.15 -17.68 3.25
C MET A 64 16.22 -16.43 2.38
N ARG A 65 16.31 -16.65 1.09
CA ARG A 65 16.26 -15.57 0.11
C ARG A 65 14.83 -15.21 -0.17
N GLY A 66 14.61 -14.03 -0.72
CA GLY A 66 13.28 -13.61 -1.14
C GLY A 66 12.58 -12.68 -0.19
N TRP A 67 13.16 -12.40 0.97
CA TRP A 67 12.60 -11.42 1.88
C TRP A 67 12.95 -10.00 1.48
N THR A 68 14.05 -9.81 0.80
CA THR A 68 14.54 -8.48 0.43
C THR A 68 14.62 -8.34 -1.08
N PRO A 69 14.35 -7.15 -1.63
CA PRO A 69 13.80 -5.99 -0.92
C PRO A 69 12.33 -6.20 -0.58
N SER A 70 11.84 -5.52 0.46
CA SER A 70 10.43 -5.55 0.78
C SER A 70 9.65 -4.82 -0.31
N GLU A 71 8.64 -5.44 -0.88
CA GLU A 71 7.85 -4.82 -1.95
C GLU A 71 6.54 -4.24 -1.47
N GLY A 72 6.03 -4.73 -0.37
CA GLY A 72 4.77 -4.23 0.14
C GLY A 72 4.46 -4.78 1.51
N TRP A 73 3.34 -4.29 2.06
CA TRP A 73 2.88 -4.70 3.38
C TRP A 73 1.38 -4.46 3.47
N ALA A 74 0.77 -5.06 4.49
CA ALA A 74 -0.66 -4.88 4.73
C ALA A 74 -0.90 -4.85 6.24
N MET A 75 -1.91 -4.08 6.65
CA MET A 75 -2.37 -4.07 8.03
C MET A 75 -3.87 -4.23 8.01
N GLN A 76 -4.37 -5.21 8.75
CA GLN A 76 -5.79 -5.49 8.81
C GLN A 76 -6.35 -5.03 10.14
N GLY A 77 -7.31 -4.11 10.09
CA GLY A 77 -8.07 -3.71 11.24
C GLY A 77 -9.36 -4.50 11.33
N ASP A 78 -10.23 -4.11 12.23
CA ASP A 78 -11.51 -4.80 12.43
C ASP A 78 -12.41 -4.69 11.19
N GLN A 79 -12.60 -3.49 10.68
CA GLN A 79 -13.50 -3.25 9.56
C GLN A 79 -12.79 -2.82 8.28
N TYR A 80 -11.61 -2.27 8.41
CA TYR A 80 -10.83 -1.73 7.29
C TYR A 80 -9.44 -2.32 7.29
N SER A 81 -8.86 -2.36 6.10
CA SER A 81 -7.47 -2.76 5.93
C SER A 81 -6.77 -1.75 5.05
N VAL A 82 -5.46 -1.68 5.20
CA VAL A 82 -4.62 -0.86 4.34
C VAL A 82 -3.59 -1.78 3.69
N TRP A 83 -3.43 -1.63 2.38
CA TRP A 83 -2.50 -2.43 1.60
C TRP A 83 -1.58 -1.52 0.83
N ASN A 84 -0.29 -1.77 0.93
CA ASN A 84 0.73 -0.99 0.24
C ASN A 84 1.58 -1.89 -0.65
N LEU A 85 1.83 -1.43 -1.86
CA LEU A 85 2.76 -2.08 -2.76
C LEU A 85 3.58 -0.98 -3.44
N GLY A 86 4.90 -1.01 -3.26
CA GLY A 86 5.75 0.06 -3.74
C GLY A 86 5.38 1.38 -3.07
N ASN A 87 5.05 2.36 -3.87
CA ASN A 87 4.67 3.70 -3.38
C ASN A 87 3.17 3.97 -3.48
N ILE A 88 2.37 2.91 -3.57
CA ILE A 88 0.91 3.03 -3.65
C ILE A 88 0.27 2.37 -2.46
N THR A 89 -0.69 3.06 -1.85
CA THR A 89 -1.41 2.59 -0.67
C THR A 89 -2.91 2.64 -0.97
N CYS A 90 -3.62 1.56 -0.63
CA CYS A 90 -5.06 1.49 -0.84
C CYS A 90 -5.76 1.09 0.45
N PHE A 91 -6.87 1.78 0.75
CA PHE A 91 -7.68 1.53 1.93
C PHE A 91 -8.96 0.81 1.48
N VAL A 92 -9.29 -0.28 2.15
CA VAL A 92 -10.42 -1.12 1.75
C VAL A 92 -11.29 -1.53 2.94
N ARG A 93 -12.55 -1.90 2.64
CA ARG A 93 -13.46 -2.48 3.63
C ARG A 93 -13.31 -4.00 3.60
N ASN A 94 -13.01 -4.58 4.75
CA ASN A 94 -12.73 -6.01 4.86
C ASN A 94 -13.84 -6.92 4.35
N GLY A 95 -15.09 -6.56 4.62
CA GLY A 95 -16.22 -7.42 4.27
C GLY A 95 -16.58 -7.45 2.79
N GLU A 96 -16.02 -6.55 2.01
CA GLU A 96 -16.39 -6.39 0.61
C GLU A 96 -15.27 -6.72 -0.36
N VAL A 97 -14.02 -6.55 0.07
CA VAL A 97 -12.88 -6.61 -0.84
C VAL A 97 -12.47 -8.04 -1.16
N SER A 98 -12.06 -8.26 -2.40
CA SER A 98 -11.30 -9.44 -2.78
C SER A 98 -9.83 -9.05 -2.74
N TYR A 99 -9.08 -9.62 -1.82
CA TYR A 99 -7.66 -9.30 -1.67
C TYR A 99 -6.85 -9.70 -2.90
N ASN A 100 -7.28 -10.75 -3.57
CA ASN A 100 -6.62 -11.19 -4.80
C ASN A 100 -6.78 -10.15 -5.91
N GLU A 101 -7.98 -9.61 -6.06
CA GLU A 101 -8.24 -8.55 -7.04
C GLU A 101 -7.49 -7.28 -6.69
N LEU A 102 -7.45 -6.95 -5.40
CA LEU A 102 -6.72 -5.79 -4.92
C LEU A 102 -5.22 -5.92 -5.22
N TYR A 103 -4.66 -7.07 -4.93
CA TYR A 103 -3.23 -7.32 -5.20
C TYR A 103 -2.92 -7.18 -6.68
N LYS A 104 -3.77 -7.73 -7.54
CA LYS A 104 -3.57 -7.61 -8.98
C LYS A 104 -3.60 -6.16 -9.44
N ALA A 105 -4.54 -5.38 -8.93
CA ALA A 105 -4.67 -3.97 -9.29
C ALA A 105 -3.46 -3.18 -8.80
N LEU A 106 -3.04 -3.42 -7.56
CA LEU A 106 -1.85 -2.77 -7.01
C LEU A 106 -0.60 -3.11 -7.81
N SER A 107 -0.46 -4.38 -8.19
CA SER A 107 0.70 -4.83 -8.95
C SER A 107 0.81 -4.12 -10.30
N ARG A 108 -0.33 -3.90 -10.96
CA ARG A 108 -0.31 -3.19 -12.23
C ARG A 108 0.15 -1.75 -12.09
N LEU A 109 -0.28 -1.10 -11.02
CA LEU A 109 -0.01 0.33 -10.81
C LEU A 109 1.34 0.59 -10.17
N ALA A 110 1.73 -0.25 -9.22
CA ALA A 110 2.99 -0.10 -8.52
C ALA A 110 4.15 -0.67 -9.32
N HIS A 111 3.88 -1.16 -10.47
CA HIS A 111 4.89 -1.78 -11.29
C HIS A 111 5.95 -0.76 -11.69
N ARG A 112 7.16 -1.12 -11.48
CA ARG A 112 8.33 -0.24 -11.55
C ARG A 112 8.94 -0.22 -12.92
#